data_19de8000b31e92556af2f5129af16daa
#
_entry.id   19de8000b31e92556af2f5129af16daa
#
_cell.length_a   1.000
_cell.length_b   1.000
_cell.length_c   1.000
_cell.angle_alpha   90.00
_cell.angle_beta   90.00
_cell.angle_gamma   90.00
#
_symmetry.space_group_name_H-M   'P 1'
#
loop_
_entity.id
_entity.type
_entity.pdbx_description
1 polymer ?
#
loop_
_entity_poly.entity_id
_entity_poly.type
_entity_poly.pdbx_seq_one_letter_code
_entity_poly.pdbx_strand_id
1 'polypeptide(L)'
;GEDFTQFPCTNRPSIAQTLEWFDRYLALHPEVELVYRRHPSEWNSPALAALAEKRPNFHVIFADSVKQWITAADNIFIWMSTAIAEVYFAGKSCHILRPVPVEHEYDPVIYKGAEYCTTYEAFAAAADAPHAPFPISQEIIEGYFDKSETPSYIRMADLLEDVYKNPPRQDPFAPPFRPHFNALKFCALVGIHAMYACRFHPEKLRRLSPGFADFAGRIYGYVDKAHISKQDVRAMEEKIRRFV
;
A
#
# COMPACT_ATOMS: atom_id res chain seq x y z
N GLY A 1 6.88 -3.68 -23.61
CA GLY A 1 6.08 -4.15 -22.49
C GLY A 1 6.99 -4.26 -21.30
N GLU A 2 6.80 -3.43 -20.30
CA GLU A 2 7.55 -3.47 -19.05
C GLU A 2 7.25 -4.78 -18.34
N ASP A 3 8.28 -5.49 -17.98
CA ASP A 3 8.18 -6.81 -17.36
C ASP A 3 7.92 -6.66 -15.85
N PHE A 4 6.64 -6.50 -15.50
CA PHE A 4 6.18 -6.45 -14.10
C PHE A 4 6.42 -7.76 -13.32
N THR A 5 7.07 -8.76 -13.92
CA THR A 5 7.37 -10.03 -13.25
C THR A 5 8.50 -9.91 -12.23
N GLN A 6 9.35 -8.90 -12.32
CA GLN A 6 10.48 -8.71 -11.40
C GLN A 6 10.06 -8.18 -10.02
N PHE A 7 8.97 -7.41 -9.94
CA PHE A 7 8.50 -6.86 -8.67
C PHE A 7 8.20 -7.93 -7.59
N PRO A 8 7.58 -9.09 -7.91
CA PRO A 8 7.47 -10.18 -6.95
C PRO A 8 8.78 -10.85 -6.57
N CYS A 9 9.81 -10.81 -7.45
CA CYS A 9 11.08 -11.48 -7.22
C CYS A 9 11.96 -10.76 -6.19
N THR A 10 11.93 -9.43 -6.16
CA THR A 10 12.68 -8.63 -5.16
C THR A 10 11.93 -8.50 -3.83
N ASN A 11 10.61 -8.53 -3.85
CA ASN A 11 9.78 -8.38 -2.66
C ASN A 11 9.90 -9.57 -1.70
N ARG A 12 9.83 -10.81 -2.19
CA ARG A 12 9.93 -12.00 -1.34
C ARG A 12 11.26 -12.14 -0.59
N PRO A 13 12.43 -12.01 -1.24
CA PRO A 13 13.71 -12.01 -0.54
C PRO A 13 13.83 -10.87 0.47
N SER A 14 13.34 -9.67 0.13
CA SER A 14 13.35 -8.51 1.04
C SER A 14 12.53 -8.77 2.28
N ILE A 15 11.32 -9.32 2.16
CA ILE A 15 10.47 -9.65 3.30
C ILE A 15 11.16 -10.72 4.16
N ALA A 16 11.67 -11.79 3.56
CA ALA A 16 12.32 -12.87 4.31
C ALA A 16 13.50 -12.34 5.14
N GLN A 17 14.36 -11.53 4.56
CA GLN A 17 15.51 -10.95 5.24
C GLN A 17 15.11 -9.91 6.29
N THR A 18 14.07 -9.12 6.03
CA THR A 18 13.52 -8.18 7.03
C THR A 18 12.97 -8.93 8.24
N LEU A 19 12.26 -10.04 8.03
CA LEU A 19 11.74 -10.86 9.14
C LEU A 19 12.85 -11.51 9.96
N GLU A 20 13.96 -11.91 9.32
CA GLU A 20 15.15 -12.40 10.00
C GLU A 20 15.77 -11.30 10.89
N TRP A 21 15.86 -10.06 10.39
CA TRP A 21 16.33 -8.92 11.19
C TRP A 21 15.42 -8.65 12.39
N PHE A 22 14.12 -8.69 12.18
CA PHE A 22 13.15 -8.49 13.26
C PHE A 22 13.26 -9.60 14.31
N ASP A 23 13.35 -10.87 13.90
CA ASP A 23 13.52 -12.00 14.81
C ASP A 23 14.77 -11.86 15.68
N ARG A 24 15.90 -11.51 15.03
CA ARG A 24 17.19 -11.33 15.72
C ARG A 24 17.13 -10.15 16.69
N TYR A 25 16.56 -9.02 16.27
CA TYR A 25 16.47 -7.83 17.11
C TYR A 25 15.55 -8.04 18.31
N LEU A 26 14.35 -8.56 18.09
CA LEU A 26 13.38 -8.82 19.16
C LEU A 26 13.83 -9.89 20.16
N ALA A 27 14.72 -10.79 19.76
CA ALA A 27 15.34 -11.73 20.67
C ALA A 27 16.25 -11.07 21.70
N LEU A 28 16.85 -9.94 21.35
CA LEU A 28 17.78 -9.19 22.19
C LEU A 28 17.09 -8.05 22.95
N HIS A 29 15.92 -7.62 22.48
CA HIS A 29 15.17 -6.48 22.99
C HIS A 29 13.71 -6.90 23.35
N PRO A 30 13.53 -7.64 24.45
CA PRO A 30 12.19 -8.10 24.87
C PRO A 30 11.26 -6.95 25.31
N GLU A 31 11.81 -5.78 25.60
CA GLU A 31 11.11 -4.54 25.96
C GLU A 31 10.53 -3.80 24.77
N VAL A 32 10.94 -4.16 23.53
CA VAL A 32 10.47 -3.51 22.30
C VAL A 32 9.27 -4.23 21.75
N GLU A 33 8.20 -3.49 21.48
CA GLU A 33 7.01 -3.97 20.78
C GLU A 33 7.10 -3.59 19.28
N LEU A 34 7.21 -4.57 18.40
CA LEU A 34 7.28 -4.35 16.96
C LEU A 34 5.94 -4.63 16.30
N VAL A 35 5.36 -3.62 15.68
CA VAL A 35 4.10 -3.72 14.96
C VAL A 35 4.35 -3.75 13.46
N TYR A 36 4.06 -4.87 12.83
CA TYR A 36 4.05 -5.02 11.39
C TYR A 36 2.65 -4.72 10.84
N ARG A 37 2.50 -3.53 10.26
CA ARG A 37 1.24 -3.16 9.62
C ARG A 37 1.24 -3.57 8.17
N ARG A 38 0.42 -4.56 7.85
CA ARG A 38 0.30 -5.09 6.49
C ARG A 38 -0.27 -4.06 5.52
N HIS A 39 0.27 -4.05 4.31
CA HIS A 39 -0.34 -3.31 3.21
C HIS A 39 -1.68 -3.96 2.81
N PRO A 40 -2.72 -3.19 2.42
CA PRO A 40 -4.03 -3.76 2.03
C PRO A 40 -3.97 -4.79 0.90
N SER A 41 -2.99 -4.70 0.00
CA SER A 41 -2.77 -5.66 -1.09
C SER A 41 -1.83 -6.80 -0.73
N GLU A 42 -1.24 -6.78 0.46
CA GLU A 42 -0.31 -7.81 0.89
C GLU A 42 -1.04 -9.10 1.28
N TRP A 43 -0.56 -10.21 0.77
CA TRP A 43 -1.11 -11.54 1.09
C TRP A 43 -0.68 -11.98 2.49
N ASN A 44 -1.48 -12.86 3.09
CA ASN A 44 -1.08 -13.52 4.33
C ASN A 44 0.21 -14.32 4.08
N SER A 45 1.27 -13.95 4.78
CA SER A 45 2.54 -14.65 4.72
C SER A 45 2.63 -15.65 5.86
N PRO A 46 2.85 -16.94 5.58
CA PRO A 46 3.12 -17.92 6.64
C PRO A 46 4.33 -17.56 7.51
N ALA A 47 5.32 -16.88 6.93
CA ALA A 47 6.51 -16.42 7.65
C ALA A 47 6.18 -15.33 8.69
N LEU A 48 5.25 -14.41 8.38
CA LEU A 48 4.76 -13.42 9.34
C LEU A 48 4.03 -14.09 10.52
N ALA A 49 3.17 -15.07 10.23
CA ALA A 49 2.45 -15.81 11.25
C ALA A 49 3.43 -16.60 12.16
N ALA A 50 4.39 -17.28 11.56
CA ALA A 50 5.41 -18.03 12.30
C ALA A 50 6.27 -17.12 13.22
N LEU A 51 6.61 -15.92 12.77
CA LEU A 51 7.34 -14.97 13.59
C LEU A 51 6.47 -14.45 14.74
N ALA A 52 5.19 -14.18 14.50
CA ALA A 52 4.26 -13.73 15.54
C ALA A 52 4.01 -14.83 16.60
N GLU A 53 3.99 -16.11 16.21
CA GLU A 53 3.92 -17.22 17.14
C GLU A 53 5.22 -17.37 17.97
N LYS A 54 6.37 -17.12 17.33
CA LYS A 54 7.69 -17.24 17.96
C LYS A 54 8.02 -16.10 18.91
N ARG A 55 7.58 -14.87 18.60
CA ARG A 55 7.91 -13.63 19.31
C ARG A 55 6.65 -12.97 19.86
N PRO A 56 6.40 -13.00 21.18
CA PRO A 56 5.22 -12.36 21.78
C PRO A 56 5.19 -10.84 21.60
N ASN A 57 6.35 -10.21 21.39
CA ASN A 57 6.53 -8.79 21.15
C ASN A 57 6.56 -8.42 19.64
N PHE A 58 6.10 -9.33 18.75
CA PHE A 58 5.90 -9.06 17.33
C PHE A 58 4.41 -9.16 16.97
N HIS A 59 3.83 -8.07 16.51
CA HIS A 59 2.41 -7.96 16.23
C HIS A 59 2.14 -7.74 14.75
N VAL A 60 1.30 -8.57 14.15
CA VAL A 60 0.83 -8.38 12.78
C VAL A 60 -0.56 -7.80 12.80
N ILE A 61 -0.73 -6.59 12.27
CA ILE A 61 -2.00 -5.89 12.30
C ILE A 61 -2.49 -5.53 10.90
N PHE A 62 -3.79 -5.39 10.79
CA PHE A 62 -4.47 -4.88 9.58
C PHE A 62 -5.50 -3.81 9.91
N ALA A 63 -5.86 -3.70 11.19
CA ALA A 63 -6.84 -2.74 11.69
C ALA A 63 -6.29 -1.31 11.73
N ASP A 64 -7.19 -0.37 11.77
CA ASP A 64 -6.97 1.07 11.92
C ASP A 64 -6.26 1.73 10.72
N SER A 65 -6.24 3.05 10.70
CA SER A 65 -5.58 3.79 9.62
C SER A 65 -4.08 3.86 9.85
N VAL A 66 -3.31 3.96 8.77
CA VAL A 66 -1.85 4.15 8.85
C VAL A 66 -1.48 5.40 9.65
N LYS A 67 -2.30 6.44 9.59
CA LYS A 67 -2.08 7.70 10.34
C LYS A 67 -2.08 7.51 11.85
N GLN A 68 -3.00 6.68 12.37
CA GLN A 68 -3.06 6.38 13.80
C GLN A 68 -1.79 5.67 14.25
N TRP A 69 -1.32 4.71 13.48
CA TRP A 69 -0.08 3.98 13.77
C TRP A 69 1.16 4.85 13.63
N ILE A 70 1.24 5.72 12.61
CA ILE A 70 2.31 6.71 12.49
C ILE A 70 2.35 7.61 13.73
N THR A 71 1.18 8.05 14.22
CA THR A 71 1.12 8.93 15.40
C THR A 71 1.55 8.21 16.67
N ALA A 72 1.17 6.95 16.84
CA ALA A 72 1.45 6.17 18.04
C ALA A 72 2.89 5.63 18.11
N ALA A 73 3.53 5.36 16.98
CA ALA A 73 4.85 4.76 16.93
C ALA A 73 5.96 5.73 17.40
N ASP A 74 6.91 5.24 18.18
CA ASP A 74 8.13 5.97 18.56
C ASP A 74 9.13 5.95 17.41
N ASN A 75 9.25 4.82 16.71
CA ASN A 75 10.14 4.63 15.57
C ASN A 75 9.38 4.00 14.39
N ILE A 76 9.67 4.42 13.17
CA ILE A 76 8.92 4.02 11.98
C ILE A 76 9.89 3.49 10.92
N PHE A 77 9.58 2.31 10.41
CA PHE A 77 10.31 1.68 9.31
C PHE A 77 9.41 1.51 8.10
N ILE A 78 9.91 1.86 6.94
CA ILE A 78 9.21 1.75 5.65
C ILE A 78 10.09 0.97 4.68
N TRP A 79 9.50 0.07 3.89
CA TRP A 79 10.22 -0.59 2.81
C TRP A 79 10.04 0.16 1.49
N MET A 80 8.81 0.23 0.98
CA MET A 80 8.46 0.93 -0.25
C MET A 80 6.99 1.32 -0.18
N SER A 81 6.68 2.51 0.31
CA SER A 81 5.31 2.93 0.54
C SER A 81 5.17 4.44 0.44
N THR A 82 4.13 4.89 -0.24
CA THR A 82 3.74 6.32 -0.26
C THR A 82 3.36 6.85 1.13
N ALA A 83 3.17 5.99 2.13
CA ALA A 83 2.97 6.38 3.52
C ALA A 83 4.14 7.21 4.09
N ILE A 84 5.31 7.23 3.42
CA ILE A 84 6.43 8.10 3.77
C ILE A 84 6.03 9.58 3.77
N ALA A 85 5.14 9.99 2.85
CA ALA A 85 4.59 11.34 2.86
C ALA A 85 3.72 11.60 4.10
N GLU A 86 2.93 10.62 4.53
CA GLU A 86 2.11 10.75 5.73
C GLU A 86 2.97 10.87 6.99
N VAL A 87 4.12 10.20 7.04
CA VAL A 87 5.12 10.36 8.11
C VAL A 87 5.69 11.78 8.13
N TYR A 88 6.07 12.30 6.95
CA TYR A 88 6.59 13.66 6.81
C TYR A 88 5.58 14.71 7.29
N PHE A 89 4.33 14.64 6.81
CA PHE A 89 3.28 15.59 7.19
C PHE A 89 2.80 15.43 8.65
N ALA A 90 3.05 14.29 9.27
CA ALA A 90 2.86 14.10 10.71
C ALA A 90 3.99 14.73 11.55
N GLY A 91 5.02 15.29 10.92
CA GLY A 91 6.19 15.85 11.60
C GLY A 91 7.06 14.80 12.26
N LYS A 92 7.00 13.55 11.80
CA LYS A 92 7.81 12.43 12.30
C LYS A 92 8.90 12.06 11.28
N SER A 93 9.86 11.28 11.73
CA SER A 93 10.88 10.67 10.89
C SER A 93 10.63 9.17 10.72
N CYS A 94 11.34 8.57 9.76
CA CYS A 94 11.33 7.13 9.54
C CYS A 94 12.67 6.68 8.96
N HIS A 95 12.87 5.35 8.96
CA HIS A 95 13.98 4.69 8.32
C HIS A 95 13.47 3.85 7.14
N ILE A 96 14.27 3.72 6.10
CA ILE A 96 13.89 2.97 4.89
C ILE A 96 14.68 1.66 4.87
N LEU A 97 13.98 0.53 4.95
CA LEU A 97 14.57 -0.79 4.87
C LEU A 97 14.81 -1.18 3.41
N ARG A 98 16.03 -1.61 3.09
CA ARG A 98 16.43 -2.15 1.78
C ARG A 98 17.37 -3.34 1.96
N PRO A 99 16.93 -4.44 2.59
CA PRO A 99 17.79 -5.60 2.79
C PRO A 99 18.27 -6.22 1.47
N VAL A 100 17.43 -6.13 0.44
CA VAL A 100 17.78 -6.50 -0.92
C VAL A 100 17.72 -5.24 -1.78
N PRO A 101 18.78 -4.95 -2.57
CA PRO A 101 18.78 -3.82 -3.49
C PRO A 101 17.60 -3.89 -4.46
N VAL A 102 16.98 -2.75 -4.71
CA VAL A 102 15.98 -2.57 -5.75
C VAL A 102 16.67 -1.87 -6.92
N GLU A 103 16.48 -2.39 -8.12
CA GLU A 103 17.03 -1.74 -9.32
C GLU A 103 16.45 -0.34 -9.47
N HIS A 104 17.28 0.61 -9.85
CA HIS A 104 16.92 2.04 -9.90
C HIS A 104 15.63 2.33 -10.70
N GLU A 105 15.34 1.51 -11.70
CA GLU A 105 14.15 1.64 -12.55
C GLU A 105 12.85 1.32 -11.82
N TYR A 106 12.92 0.53 -10.76
CA TYR A 106 11.77 0.10 -9.97
C TYR A 106 11.65 0.83 -8.63
N ASP A 107 12.67 1.61 -8.24
CA ASP A 107 12.60 2.39 -7.02
C ASP A 107 11.82 3.70 -7.31
N PRO A 108 10.75 3.97 -6.57
CA PRO A 108 9.96 5.19 -6.78
C PRO A 108 10.84 6.44 -6.70
N VAL A 109 10.63 7.39 -7.60
CA VAL A 109 11.43 8.62 -7.68
C VAL A 109 11.44 9.41 -6.36
N ILE A 110 10.39 9.28 -5.55
CA ILE A 110 10.32 9.88 -4.20
C ILE A 110 11.44 9.40 -3.27
N TYR A 111 12.02 8.22 -3.52
CA TYR A 111 13.13 7.67 -2.72
C TYR A 111 14.51 8.05 -3.27
N LYS A 112 14.57 8.86 -4.31
CA LYS A 112 15.83 9.28 -4.94
C LYS A 112 16.72 10.01 -3.92
N GLY A 113 17.93 9.46 -3.72
CA GLY A 113 18.89 10.03 -2.78
C GLY A 113 18.59 9.76 -1.31
N ALA A 114 17.63 8.89 -1.00
CA ALA A 114 17.34 8.49 0.36
C ALA A 114 18.44 7.59 0.94
N GLU A 115 18.61 7.65 2.26
CA GLU A 115 19.46 6.72 3.00
C GLU A 115 18.68 5.45 3.34
N TYR A 116 19.32 4.30 3.11
CA TYR A 116 18.70 2.99 3.31
C TYR A 116 19.40 2.18 4.39
N CYS A 117 18.64 1.51 5.22
CA CYS A 117 19.14 0.41 6.07
C CYS A 117 19.26 -0.84 5.19
N THR A 118 20.49 -1.19 4.79
CA THR A 118 20.78 -2.32 3.90
C THR A 118 21.35 -3.52 4.64
N THR A 119 21.71 -3.37 5.92
CA THR A 119 22.25 -4.43 6.78
C THR A 119 21.50 -4.50 8.10
N TYR A 120 21.64 -5.64 8.79
CA TYR A 120 21.09 -5.80 10.13
C TYR A 120 21.62 -4.75 11.10
N GLU A 121 22.93 -4.47 11.04
CA GLU A 121 23.58 -3.51 11.92
C GLU A 121 23.04 -2.09 11.73
N ALA A 122 22.80 -1.70 10.46
CA ALA A 122 22.16 -0.41 10.15
C ALA A 122 20.71 -0.36 10.66
N PHE A 123 19.96 -1.45 10.50
CA PHE A 123 18.61 -1.56 11.05
C PHE A 123 18.59 -1.47 12.58
N ALA A 124 19.47 -2.24 13.26
CA ALA A 124 19.53 -2.23 14.73
C ALA A 124 19.93 -0.84 15.27
N ALA A 125 20.94 -0.21 14.68
CA ALA A 125 21.33 1.15 15.02
C ALA A 125 20.19 2.16 14.79
N ALA A 126 19.42 2.00 13.73
CA ALA A 126 18.25 2.83 13.44
C ALA A 126 17.12 2.59 14.45
N ALA A 127 16.92 1.34 14.88
CA ALA A 127 15.92 1.00 15.90
C ALA A 127 16.24 1.62 17.24
N ASP A 128 17.52 1.76 17.59
CA ASP A 128 18.00 2.38 18.81
C ASP A 128 18.08 3.92 18.72
N ALA A 129 17.90 4.51 17.55
CA ALA A 129 18.01 5.95 17.28
C ALA A 129 16.70 6.54 16.70
N PRO A 130 15.63 6.65 17.47
CA PRO A 130 14.30 7.03 16.95
C PRO A 130 14.20 8.47 16.42
N HIS A 131 15.15 9.34 16.71
CA HIS A 131 15.14 10.77 16.34
C HIS A 131 16.07 11.11 15.17
N ALA A 132 16.31 10.17 14.28
CA ALA A 132 17.10 10.42 13.07
C ALA A 132 16.42 11.48 12.17
N PRO A 133 17.20 12.22 11.33
CA PRO A 133 16.64 13.10 10.32
C PRO A 133 15.69 12.35 9.37
N PHE A 134 14.74 13.06 8.79
CA PHE A 134 13.88 12.47 7.76
C PHE A 134 14.72 12.04 6.55
N PRO A 135 14.57 10.79 6.04
CA PRO A 135 15.52 10.19 5.10
C PRO A 135 15.46 10.75 3.66
N ILE A 136 14.50 11.61 3.38
CA ILE A 136 14.32 12.21 2.05
C ILE A 136 14.40 13.74 2.17
N SER A 137 15.04 14.41 1.22
CA SER A 137 15.13 15.86 1.23
C SER A 137 13.77 16.51 1.12
N GLN A 138 13.60 17.65 1.79
CA GLN A 138 12.37 18.43 1.76
C GLN A 138 11.97 18.82 0.34
N GLU A 139 12.92 19.17 -0.50
CA GLU A 139 12.70 19.52 -1.90
C GLU A 139 12.03 18.37 -2.69
N ILE A 140 12.46 17.15 -2.47
CA ILE A 140 11.88 15.97 -3.15
C ILE A 140 10.47 15.72 -2.64
N ILE A 141 10.27 15.66 -1.32
CA ILE A 141 8.97 15.31 -0.74
C ILE A 141 7.90 16.38 -1.08
N GLU A 142 8.26 17.66 -0.99
CA GLU A 142 7.34 18.76 -1.30
C GLU A 142 7.14 18.96 -2.81
N GLY A 143 8.07 18.47 -3.66
CA GLY A 143 7.87 18.36 -5.10
C GLY A 143 6.81 17.35 -5.51
N TYR A 144 6.55 16.35 -4.66
CA TYR A 144 5.51 15.34 -4.88
C TYR A 144 4.19 15.66 -4.18
N PHE A 145 4.24 16.31 -3.03
CA PHE A 145 3.09 16.52 -2.17
C PHE A 145 3.00 18.01 -1.78
N ASP A 146 1.99 18.66 -2.30
CA ASP A 146 1.74 20.07 -2.00
C ASP A 146 1.27 20.24 -0.55
N LYS A 147 2.02 21.04 0.22
CA LYS A 147 1.66 21.47 1.57
C LYS A 147 0.89 22.78 1.50
N SER A 148 -0.43 22.68 1.33
CA SER A 148 -1.32 23.85 1.33
C SER A 148 -2.02 23.97 2.68
N GLU A 149 -2.27 25.22 3.10
CA GLU A 149 -3.10 25.52 4.28
C GLU A 149 -4.56 25.09 4.06
N THR A 150 -5.01 25.12 2.81
CA THR A 150 -6.35 24.65 2.44
C THR A 150 -6.34 23.14 2.26
N PRO A 151 -7.17 22.39 2.99
CA PRO A 151 -7.30 20.95 2.84
C PRO A 151 -7.56 20.51 1.40
N SER A 152 -6.93 19.44 0.96
CA SER A 152 -7.00 18.95 -0.42
C SER A 152 -8.42 18.63 -0.89
N TYR A 153 -9.30 18.17 0.01
CA TYR A 153 -10.69 17.89 -0.34
C TYR A 153 -11.49 19.18 -0.65
N ILE A 154 -11.18 20.30 0.01
CA ILE A 154 -11.79 21.59 -0.29
C ILE A 154 -11.33 22.06 -1.68
N ARG A 155 -10.02 22.03 -1.94
CA ARG A 155 -9.47 22.39 -3.25
C ARG A 155 -10.03 21.51 -4.38
N MET A 156 -10.25 20.22 -4.09
CA MET A 156 -10.87 19.30 -5.03
C MET A 156 -12.33 19.68 -5.30
N ALA A 157 -13.09 20.02 -4.25
CA ALA A 157 -14.47 20.46 -4.39
C ALA A 157 -14.58 21.74 -5.21
N ASP A 158 -13.73 22.72 -4.93
CA ASP A 158 -13.66 24.00 -5.67
C ASP A 158 -13.30 23.78 -7.15
N LEU A 159 -12.33 22.91 -7.43
CA LEU A 159 -11.96 22.53 -8.79
C LEU A 159 -13.10 21.84 -9.53
N LEU A 160 -13.80 20.92 -8.89
CA LEU A 160 -14.95 20.22 -9.48
C LEU A 160 -16.10 21.20 -9.76
N GLU A 161 -16.33 22.15 -8.85
CA GLU A 161 -17.34 23.22 -9.05
C GLU A 161 -16.96 24.13 -10.20
N ASP A 162 -15.69 24.50 -10.31
CA ASP A 162 -15.19 25.34 -11.42
C ASP A 162 -15.33 24.60 -12.77
N VAL A 163 -14.90 23.34 -12.86
CA VAL A 163 -15.05 22.51 -14.07
C VAL A 163 -16.53 22.33 -14.43
N TYR A 164 -17.41 22.20 -13.45
CA TYR A 164 -18.85 22.09 -13.68
C TYR A 164 -19.44 23.40 -14.26
N LYS A 165 -19.04 24.56 -13.71
CA LYS A 165 -19.50 25.89 -14.17
C LYS A 165 -18.85 26.31 -15.48
N ASN A 166 -17.59 25.96 -15.66
CA ASN A 166 -16.74 26.34 -16.78
C ASN A 166 -16.13 25.08 -17.45
N PRO A 167 -16.95 24.23 -18.08
CA PRO A 167 -16.43 23.00 -18.67
C PRO A 167 -15.32 23.31 -19.68
N PRO A 168 -14.17 22.61 -19.60
CA PRO A 168 -13.08 22.82 -20.55
C PRO A 168 -13.59 22.60 -21.97
N ARG A 169 -13.20 23.49 -22.88
CA ARG A 169 -13.53 23.29 -24.31
C ARG A 169 -12.92 21.98 -24.76
N GLN A 170 -13.72 21.14 -25.40
CA GLN A 170 -13.18 19.92 -26.02
C GLN A 170 -12.13 20.33 -27.04
N ASP A 171 -10.92 19.79 -26.88
CA ASP A 171 -9.87 19.96 -27.89
C ASP A 171 -10.36 19.32 -29.19
N PRO A 172 -10.58 20.13 -30.27
CA PRO A 172 -11.07 19.58 -31.56
C PRO A 172 -10.06 18.63 -32.18
N PHE A 173 -8.80 18.64 -31.73
CA PHE A 173 -7.74 17.73 -32.19
C PHE A 173 -7.52 16.54 -31.27
N ALA A 174 -8.18 16.50 -30.10
CA ALA A 174 -8.11 15.33 -29.24
C ALA A 174 -8.73 14.13 -29.97
N PRO A 175 -8.00 13.03 -30.14
CA PRO A 175 -8.59 11.85 -30.75
C PRO A 175 -9.80 11.43 -29.93
N PRO A 176 -10.92 11.09 -30.56
CA PRO A 176 -12.11 10.67 -29.84
C PRO A 176 -11.76 9.47 -28.99
N PHE A 177 -12.08 9.54 -27.69
CA PHE A 177 -11.90 8.40 -26.79
C PHE A 177 -12.70 7.22 -27.37
N ARG A 178 -11.97 6.27 -27.97
CA ARG A 178 -12.55 5.01 -28.46
C ARG A 178 -12.17 3.94 -27.44
N PRO A 179 -13.07 3.58 -26.52
CA PRO A 179 -12.81 2.45 -25.66
C PRO A 179 -12.62 1.21 -26.53
N HIS A 180 -11.44 0.59 -26.46
CA HIS A 180 -11.22 -0.69 -27.10
C HIS A 180 -12.09 -1.73 -26.41
N PHE A 181 -13.29 -1.94 -26.93
CA PHE A 181 -14.17 -2.98 -26.45
C PHE A 181 -13.62 -4.34 -26.86
N ASN A 182 -13.14 -5.07 -25.89
CA ASN A 182 -12.72 -6.45 -26.05
C ASN A 182 -13.82 -7.37 -25.52
N ALA A 183 -14.64 -7.90 -26.44
CA ALA A 183 -15.77 -8.76 -26.11
C ALA A 183 -15.37 -9.95 -25.22
N LEU A 184 -14.20 -10.55 -25.48
CA LEU A 184 -13.71 -11.68 -24.69
C LEU A 184 -13.39 -11.27 -23.26
N LYS A 185 -12.71 -10.13 -23.08
CA LYS A 185 -12.44 -9.57 -21.73
C LYS A 185 -13.74 -9.22 -21.01
N PHE A 186 -14.70 -8.64 -21.72
CA PHE A 186 -16.01 -8.30 -21.15
C PHE A 186 -16.75 -9.55 -20.69
N CYS A 187 -16.84 -10.58 -21.51
CA CYS A 187 -17.46 -11.85 -21.11
C CYS A 187 -16.75 -12.51 -19.92
N ALA A 188 -15.42 -12.46 -19.89
CA ALA A 188 -14.66 -12.97 -18.77
C ALA A 188 -14.96 -12.19 -17.47
N LEU A 189 -15.04 -10.87 -17.54
CA LEU A 189 -15.40 -10.02 -16.38
C LEU A 189 -16.82 -10.29 -15.89
N VAL A 190 -17.79 -10.41 -16.81
CA VAL A 190 -19.18 -10.77 -16.47
C VAL A 190 -19.24 -12.14 -15.82
N GLY A 191 -18.50 -13.12 -16.36
CA GLY A 191 -18.39 -14.45 -15.76
C GLY A 191 -17.82 -14.43 -14.34
N ILE A 192 -16.77 -13.64 -14.10
CA ILE A 192 -16.15 -13.51 -12.78
C ILE A 192 -17.11 -12.82 -11.80
N HIS A 193 -17.85 -11.79 -12.21
CA HIS A 193 -18.87 -11.16 -11.38
C HIS A 193 -20.03 -12.12 -11.06
N ALA A 194 -20.43 -12.95 -12.01
CA ALA A 194 -21.42 -14.00 -11.76
C ALA A 194 -20.89 -15.03 -10.74
N MET A 195 -19.64 -15.45 -10.87
CA MET A 195 -18.99 -16.32 -9.89
C MET A 195 -18.97 -15.68 -8.49
N TYR A 196 -18.65 -14.39 -8.41
CA TYR A 196 -18.70 -13.66 -7.14
C TYR A 196 -20.11 -13.62 -6.56
N ALA A 197 -21.12 -13.27 -7.34
CA ALA A 197 -22.51 -13.23 -6.91
C ALA A 197 -23.02 -14.60 -6.41
N CYS A 198 -22.58 -15.69 -7.06
CA CYS A 198 -22.87 -17.05 -6.66
C CYS A 198 -21.96 -17.60 -5.52
N ARG A 199 -21.06 -16.79 -4.98
CA ARG A 199 -20.04 -17.19 -3.99
C ARG A 199 -19.20 -18.40 -4.44
N PHE A 200 -18.99 -18.52 -5.74
CA PHE A 200 -18.18 -19.58 -6.34
C PHE A 200 -16.75 -19.06 -6.55
N HIS A 201 -15.82 -19.49 -5.70
CA HIS A 201 -14.43 -19.04 -5.77
C HIS A 201 -13.70 -19.67 -6.96
N PRO A 202 -12.98 -18.87 -7.80
CA PRO A 202 -12.27 -19.34 -9.01
C PRO A 202 -11.25 -20.45 -8.75
N GLU A 203 -10.71 -20.55 -7.54
CA GLU A 203 -9.76 -21.60 -7.12
C GLU A 203 -10.29 -23.01 -7.37
N LYS A 204 -11.61 -23.21 -7.29
CA LYS A 204 -12.25 -24.49 -7.57
C LYS A 204 -12.05 -24.95 -9.04
N LEU A 205 -11.71 -24.03 -9.94
CA LEU A 205 -11.42 -24.31 -11.33
C LEU A 205 -9.94 -24.59 -11.61
N ARG A 206 -9.06 -24.53 -10.60
CA ARG A 206 -7.60 -24.69 -10.77
C ARG A 206 -7.23 -26.02 -11.43
N ARG A 207 -7.98 -27.09 -11.13
CA ARG A 207 -7.74 -28.42 -11.74
C ARG A 207 -8.06 -28.45 -13.23
N LEU A 208 -8.99 -27.63 -13.70
CA LEU A 208 -9.39 -27.55 -15.11
C LEU A 208 -8.52 -26.58 -15.91
N SER A 209 -8.21 -25.42 -15.33
CA SER A 209 -7.39 -24.38 -15.94
C SER A 209 -6.68 -23.55 -14.86
N PRO A 210 -5.43 -23.86 -14.55
CA PRO A 210 -4.65 -23.10 -13.56
C PRO A 210 -4.52 -21.61 -13.93
N GLY A 211 -4.20 -21.30 -15.19
CA GLY A 211 -4.05 -19.92 -15.66
C GLY A 211 -5.33 -19.10 -15.56
N PHE A 212 -6.48 -19.70 -15.86
CA PHE A 212 -7.76 -19.02 -15.67
C PHE A 212 -8.09 -18.83 -14.18
N ALA A 213 -7.82 -19.81 -13.34
CA ALA A 213 -8.04 -19.70 -11.90
C ALA A 213 -7.20 -18.57 -11.28
N ASP A 214 -5.94 -18.43 -11.69
CA ASP A 214 -5.05 -17.35 -11.24
C ASP A 214 -5.52 -15.97 -11.72
N PHE A 215 -5.91 -15.86 -12.98
CA PHE A 215 -6.45 -14.62 -13.56
C PHE A 215 -7.77 -14.23 -12.89
N ALA A 216 -8.72 -15.16 -12.84
CA ALA A 216 -10.03 -14.93 -12.25
C ALA A 216 -9.96 -14.68 -10.75
N GLY A 217 -9.05 -15.36 -10.04
CA GLY A 217 -8.82 -15.17 -8.61
C GLY A 217 -8.34 -13.77 -8.27
N ARG A 218 -7.45 -13.19 -9.08
CA ARG A 218 -7.02 -11.79 -8.92
C ARG A 218 -8.20 -10.82 -9.07
N ILE A 219 -8.97 -10.96 -10.12
CA ILE A 219 -10.14 -10.08 -10.37
C ILE A 219 -11.20 -10.28 -9.30
N TYR A 220 -11.49 -11.53 -8.91
CA TYR A 220 -12.42 -11.84 -7.83
C TYR A 220 -12.03 -11.15 -6.52
N GLY A 221 -10.74 -11.15 -6.17
CA GLY A 221 -10.22 -10.43 -5.01
C GLY A 221 -10.39 -8.91 -5.12
N TYR A 222 -10.28 -8.32 -6.30
CA TYR A 222 -10.59 -6.89 -6.50
C TYR A 222 -12.07 -6.59 -6.37
N VAL A 223 -12.95 -7.44 -6.93
CA VAL A 223 -14.41 -7.31 -6.81
C VAL A 223 -14.82 -7.40 -5.34
N ASP A 224 -14.26 -8.34 -4.58
CA ASP A 224 -14.52 -8.51 -3.15
C ASP A 224 -14.11 -7.27 -2.35
N LYS A 225 -12.92 -6.73 -2.61
CA LYS A 225 -12.44 -5.49 -1.97
C LYS A 225 -13.22 -4.24 -2.36
N ALA A 226 -13.72 -4.18 -3.59
CA ALA A 226 -14.50 -3.05 -4.10
C ALA A 226 -15.99 -3.14 -3.73
N HIS A 227 -16.42 -4.28 -3.21
CA HIS A 227 -17.81 -4.48 -2.84
C HIS A 227 -18.15 -3.68 -1.57
N ILE A 228 -18.89 -2.58 -1.75
CA ILE A 228 -19.42 -1.79 -0.66
C ILE A 228 -20.85 -2.27 -0.43
N SER A 229 -21.10 -2.89 0.71
CA SER A 229 -22.43 -3.33 1.08
C SER A 229 -23.32 -2.14 1.48
N LYS A 230 -24.65 -2.33 1.39
CA LYS A 230 -25.60 -1.31 1.93
C LYS A 230 -25.38 -1.04 3.42
N GLN A 231 -24.84 -2.00 4.15
CA GLN A 231 -24.52 -1.85 5.56
C GLN A 231 -23.30 -0.94 5.76
N ASP A 232 -22.27 -1.08 4.90
CA ASP A 232 -21.09 -0.21 4.94
C ASP A 232 -21.45 1.23 4.61
N VAL A 233 -22.34 1.44 3.61
CA VAL A 233 -22.84 2.77 3.27
C VAL A 233 -23.57 3.40 4.47
N ARG A 234 -24.47 2.67 5.10
CA ARG A 234 -25.19 3.17 6.29
C ARG A 234 -24.26 3.48 7.46
N ALA A 235 -23.28 2.61 7.71
CA ALA A 235 -22.29 2.83 8.75
C ALA A 235 -21.44 4.09 8.46
N MET A 236 -21.13 4.34 7.20
CA MET A 236 -20.42 5.56 6.78
C MET A 236 -21.31 6.79 6.94
N GLU A 237 -22.58 6.73 6.51
CA GLU A 237 -23.55 7.81 6.70
C GLU A 237 -23.75 8.16 8.18
N GLU A 238 -23.83 7.18 9.07
CA GLU A 238 -23.94 7.40 10.52
C GLU A 238 -22.68 8.09 11.07
N LYS A 239 -21.49 7.68 10.59
CA LYS A 239 -20.25 8.36 10.98
C LYS A 239 -20.24 9.81 10.52
N ILE A 240 -20.58 10.09 9.27
CA ILE A 240 -20.61 11.46 8.73
C ILE A 240 -21.60 12.33 9.50
N ARG A 241 -22.80 11.82 9.79
CA ARG A 241 -23.83 12.56 10.55
C ARG A 241 -23.40 12.98 11.96
N ARG A 242 -22.37 12.36 12.53
CA ARG A 242 -21.80 12.75 13.84
C ARG A 242 -20.88 13.96 13.75
N PHE A 243 -20.46 14.33 12.55
CA PHE A 243 -19.55 15.45 12.30
C PHE A 243 -20.22 16.64 11.62
N VAL A 244 -21.47 16.50 11.21
CA VAL A 244 -22.34 17.55 10.68
C VAL A 244 -23.44 17.87 11.70
#